data_cd4ddd796ee6b9d56acb0a60ac166936
#
_entry.id   cd4ddd796ee6b9d56acb0a60ac166936
#
_cell.length_a   1.000
_cell.length_b   1.000
_cell.length_c   1.000
_cell.angle_alpha   90.00
_cell.angle_beta   90.00
_cell.angle_gamma   90.00
#
_symmetry.space_group_name_H-M   'P 1'
#
loop_
_entity.id
_entity.type
_entity.pdbx_description
1 polymer ?
#
loop_
_entity_poly.entity_id
_entity_poly.type
_entity_poly.pdbx_seq_one_letter_code
_entity_poly.pdbx_strand_id
1 'polypeptide(L)'
;MNHNAYTYTSGERRPIEVLVFSMDPAVVDEFIRVDHEIWTLKEAFMDGLAKIPFLSKEVWLDDSKPGEVTIVFVWDTQQQWDAVGNVEFQQQLQREFDSRFPHPITLVAAPHEDSRFGIHRVTRFERKQ
;
A
#
# COMPACT_ATOMS: atom_id res chain seq x y z
N MET A 1 9.33 3.97 33.97
CA MET A 1 9.22 3.97 32.50
C MET A 1 9.81 2.67 31.96
N ASN A 2 9.08 2.02 31.05
CA ASN A 2 9.55 0.76 30.48
C ASN A 2 10.12 0.99 29.09
N HIS A 3 11.45 1.13 28.99
CA HIS A 3 12.15 1.33 27.72
C HIS A 3 12.06 0.12 26.80
N ASN A 4 11.75 -1.07 27.37
CA ASN A 4 11.64 -2.30 26.57
C ASN A 4 10.29 -2.45 25.87
N ALA A 5 9.34 -1.54 26.11
CA ALA A 5 8.03 -1.60 25.48
C ALA A 5 8.07 -1.22 23.99
N TYR A 6 9.12 -0.57 23.55
CA TYR A 6 9.27 -0.07 22.18
C TYR A 6 10.56 -0.54 21.55
N THR A 7 10.57 -0.58 20.23
CA THR A 7 11.76 -0.82 19.41
C THR A 7 12.05 0.43 18.58
N TYR A 8 13.28 0.91 18.61
CA TYR A 8 13.73 1.99 17.76
C TYR A 8 14.61 1.43 16.65
N THR A 9 14.25 1.74 15.41
CA THR A 9 15.02 1.35 14.21
C THR A 9 15.45 2.62 13.49
N SER A 10 16.72 2.71 13.12
CA SER A 10 17.29 3.84 12.37
C SER A 10 18.27 3.33 11.33
N GLY A 11 18.76 4.23 10.46
CA GLY A 11 19.71 3.87 9.41
C GLY A 11 19.09 3.19 8.23
N GLU A 12 17.77 3.16 8.13
CA GLU A 12 17.04 2.63 7.00
C GLU A 12 16.64 3.75 6.05
N ARG A 13 16.28 3.36 4.83
CA ARG A 13 15.69 4.27 3.85
C ARG A 13 14.70 3.45 3.01
N ARG A 14 13.50 3.21 3.57
CA ARG A 14 12.49 2.36 2.94
C ARG A 14 11.59 3.21 2.04
N PRO A 15 11.37 2.82 0.79
CA PRO A 15 10.43 3.54 -0.08
C PRO A 15 9.00 3.46 0.44
N ILE A 16 8.30 4.59 0.41
CA ILE A 16 6.91 4.67 0.84
C ILE A 16 6.04 4.99 -0.37
N GLU A 17 4.99 4.20 -0.57
CA GLU A 17 3.98 4.49 -1.58
C GLU A 17 2.69 4.91 -0.90
N VAL A 18 2.14 6.05 -1.32
CA VAL A 18 0.85 6.55 -0.83
C VAL A 18 -0.11 6.68 -2.00
N LEU A 19 -1.28 6.06 -1.88
CA LEU A 19 -2.34 6.15 -2.88
C LEU A 19 -3.60 6.65 -2.20
N VAL A 20 -4.21 7.67 -2.78
CA VAL A 20 -5.47 8.22 -2.25
C VAL A 20 -6.55 8.04 -3.30
N PHE A 21 -7.58 7.28 -2.95
CA PHE A 21 -8.73 7.02 -3.83
C PHE A 21 -9.98 7.68 -3.29
N SER A 22 -10.87 8.06 -4.20
CA SER A 22 -12.20 8.58 -3.87
C SER A 22 -13.27 7.73 -4.54
N MET A 23 -14.35 7.47 -3.81
CA MET A 23 -15.46 6.64 -4.27
C MET A 23 -16.73 6.98 -3.51
N ASP A 24 -17.87 6.37 -3.90
CA ASP A 24 -19.08 6.45 -3.13
C ASP A 24 -18.82 5.92 -1.70
N PRO A 25 -19.15 6.68 -0.65
CA PRO A 25 -18.96 6.21 0.73
C PRO A 25 -19.59 4.85 1.01
N ALA A 26 -20.69 4.51 0.35
CA ALA A 26 -21.40 3.25 0.56
C ALA A 26 -20.59 2.03 0.13
N VAL A 27 -19.55 2.18 -0.73
CA VAL A 27 -18.78 1.06 -1.23
C VAL A 27 -17.37 0.97 -0.63
N VAL A 28 -17.05 1.82 0.35
CA VAL A 28 -15.70 1.85 0.96
C VAL A 28 -15.34 0.52 1.61
N ASP A 29 -16.25 -0.07 2.38
CA ASP A 29 -15.97 -1.35 3.06
C ASP A 29 -15.74 -2.47 2.06
N GLU A 30 -16.52 -2.51 1.00
CA GLU A 30 -16.32 -3.47 -0.09
C GLU A 30 -14.98 -3.25 -0.79
N PHE A 31 -14.62 -1.99 -1.05
CA PHE A 31 -13.33 -1.65 -1.63
C PHE A 31 -12.17 -2.19 -0.79
N ILE A 32 -12.20 -1.94 0.52
CA ILE A 32 -11.14 -2.38 1.42
C ILE A 32 -11.00 -3.90 1.39
N ARG A 33 -12.10 -4.63 1.39
CA ARG A 33 -12.09 -6.08 1.34
C ARG A 33 -11.56 -6.62 0.01
N VAL A 34 -12.04 -6.10 -1.10
CA VAL A 34 -11.62 -6.57 -2.44
C VAL A 34 -10.17 -6.17 -2.73
N ASP A 35 -9.77 -4.97 -2.30
CA ASP A 35 -8.38 -4.53 -2.40
C ASP A 35 -7.45 -5.50 -1.67
N HIS A 36 -7.81 -5.92 -0.46
CA HIS A 36 -7.00 -6.88 0.29
C HIS A 36 -6.91 -8.23 -0.44
N GLU A 37 -8.04 -8.76 -0.90
CA GLU A 37 -8.09 -10.08 -1.52
C GLU A 37 -7.38 -10.15 -2.87
N ILE A 38 -7.42 -9.08 -3.65
CA ILE A 38 -6.80 -9.06 -4.99
C ILE A 38 -5.41 -8.42 -4.93
N TRP A 39 -5.33 -7.11 -4.63
CA TRP A 39 -4.06 -6.40 -4.71
C TRP A 39 -3.08 -6.84 -3.62
N THR A 40 -3.52 -6.80 -2.38
CA THR A 40 -2.61 -7.05 -1.26
C THR A 40 -2.08 -8.47 -1.26
N LEU A 41 -2.96 -9.46 -1.31
CA LEU A 41 -2.52 -10.86 -1.21
C LEU A 41 -1.75 -11.30 -2.45
N LYS A 42 -2.16 -10.87 -3.63
CA LYS A 42 -1.45 -11.25 -4.86
C LYS A 42 -0.07 -10.62 -4.96
N GLU A 43 0.07 -9.35 -4.56
CA GLU A 43 1.37 -8.69 -4.57
C GLU A 43 2.28 -9.21 -3.46
N ALA A 44 1.73 -9.48 -2.27
CA ALA A 44 2.52 -9.97 -1.14
C ALA A 44 3.16 -11.33 -1.39
N PHE A 45 2.50 -12.17 -2.17
CA PHE A 45 2.93 -13.56 -2.35
C PHE A 45 3.28 -13.91 -3.80
N MET A 46 3.63 -12.92 -4.61
CA MET A 46 4.11 -13.21 -5.95
C MET A 46 5.52 -13.83 -5.91
N ASP A 47 5.85 -14.62 -6.92
CA ASP A 47 7.15 -15.29 -7.02
C ASP A 47 8.23 -14.39 -7.62
N GLY A 48 9.49 -14.82 -7.46
CA GLY A 48 10.64 -14.18 -8.09
C GLY A 48 11.25 -13.06 -7.25
N LEU A 49 11.78 -12.04 -7.92
CA LEU A 49 12.50 -10.93 -7.27
C LEU A 49 11.61 -10.09 -6.36
N ALA A 50 10.31 -10.11 -6.61
CA ALA A 50 9.34 -9.35 -5.81
C ALA A 50 8.71 -10.18 -4.71
N LYS A 51 9.29 -11.35 -4.36
CA LYS A 51 8.74 -12.20 -3.31
C LYS A 51 8.79 -11.48 -1.97
N ILE A 52 7.62 -11.42 -1.28
CA ILE A 52 7.46 -10.72 0.00
C ILE A 52 8.00 -9.27 -0.10
N PRO A 53 7.43 -8.45 -1.01
CA PRO A 53 8.10 -7.21 -1.44
C PRO A 53 7.91 -6.02 -0.52
N PHE A 54 6.90 -6.04 0.36
CA PHE A 54 6.65 -4.90 1.25
C PHE A 54 6.66 -5.35 2.71
N LEU A 55 7.10 -4.43 3.57
CA LEU A 55 7.15 -4.66 5.01
C LEU A 55 5.79 -4.49 5.65
N SER A 56 4.97 -3.58 5.11
CA SER A 56 3.63 -3.34 5.62
C SER A 56 2.77 -2.65 4.57
N LYS A 57 1.46 -2.83 4.72
CA LYS A 57 0.45 -2.06 4.01
C LYS A 57 -0.59 -1.65 5.04
N GLU A 58 -0.98 -0.39 5.02
CA GLU A 58 -2.02 0.14 5.89
C GLU A 58 -3.08 0.85 5.07
N VAL A 59 -4.30 0.82 5.57
CA VAL A 59 -5.42 1.54 4.97
C VAL A 59 -5.93 2.52 6.02
N TRP A 60 -5.97 3.78 5.64
CA TRP A 60 -6.39 4.87 6.53
C TRP A 60 -7.66 5.52 5.99
N LEU A 61 -8.57 5.86 6.89
CA LEU A 61 -9.79 6.61 6.57
C LEU A 61 -9.76 7.93 7.32
N ASP A 62 -10.19 8.99 6.65
CA ASP A 62 -10.42 10.30 7.26
C ASP A 62 -11.94 10.50 7.35
N ASP A 63 -12.47 10.47 8.55
CA ASP A 63 -13.92 10.59 8.78
C ASP A 63 -14.51 11.91 8.29
N SER A 64 -13.65 12.93 8.12
CA SER A 64 -14.10 14.23 7.57
C SER A 64 -14.23 14.21 6.04
N LYS A 65 -13.79 13.14 5.39
CA LYS A 65 -13.82 12.99 3.92
C LYS A 65 -14.41 11.64 3.56
N PRO A 66 -15.73 11.46 3.72
CA PRO A 66 -16.38 10.19 3.38
C PRO A 66 -16.09 9.80 1.93
N GLY A 67 -15.78 8.53 1.71
CA GLY A 67 -15.47 8.04 0.37
C GLY A 67 -14.00 8.15 -0.01
N GLU A 68 -13.16 8.79 0.79
CA GLU A 68 -11.72 8.86 0.54
C GLU A 68 -10.99 7.76 1.33
N VAL A 69 -10.13 7.01 0.62
CA VAL A 69 -9.36 5.92 1.20
C VAL A 69 -7.90 6.16 0.90
N THR A 70 -7.06 6.15 1.93
CA THR A 70 -5.60 6.31 1.79
C THR A 70 -4.94 4.96 2.04
N ILE A 71 -4.11 4.53 1.10
CA ILE A 71 -3.34 3.29 1.20
C ILE A 71 -1.88 3.66 1.32
N VAL A 72 -1.18 3.05 2.29
CA VAL A 72 0.24 3.30 2.53
C VAL A 72 0.99 1.99 2.52
N PHE A 73 1.94 1.86 1.60
CA PHE A 73 2.89 0.74 1.57
C PHE A 73 4.25 1.19 2.08
N VAL A 74 4.89 0.34 2.87
CA VAL A 74 6.31 0.44 3.15
C VAL A 74 6.97 -0.69 2.39
N TRP A 75 7.67 -0.38 1.31
CA TRP A 75 8.36 -1.37 0.49
C TRP A 75 9.71 -1.73 1.12
N ASP A 76 10.12 -2.98 0.97
CA ASP A 76 11.41 -3.43 1.50
C ASP A 76 12.56 -2.75 0.73
N THR A 77 12.51 -2.84 -0.60
CA THR A 77 13.49 -2.17 -1.47
C THR A 77 12.79 -1.56 -2.68
N GLN A 78 13.46 -0.59 -3.30
CA GLN A 78 12.99 -0.03 -4.57
C GLN A 78 12.94 -1.08 -5.66
N GLN A 79 13.91 -1.99 -5.68
CA GLN A 79 13.95 -3.06 -6.67
C GLN A 79 12.72 -3.95 -6.59
N GLN A 80 12.28 -4.29 -5.38
CA GLN A 80 11.08 -5.11 -5.21
C GLN A 80 9.82 -4.35 -5.63
N TRP A 81 9.72 -3.07 -5.28
CA TRP A 81 8.60 -2.24 -5.74
C TRP A 81 8.54 -2.21 -7.26
N ASP A 82 9.68 -1.97 -7.91
CA ASP A 82 9.75 -1.94 -9.37
C ASP A 82 9.34 -3.28 -9.99
N ALA A 83 9.73 -4.40 -9.36
CA ALA A 83 9.38 -5.73 -9.84
C ALA A 83 7.88 -6.01 -9.73
N VAL A 84 7.22 -5.54 -8.66
CA VAL A 84 5.76 -5.63 -8.51
C VAL A 84 5.06 -4.80 -9.60
N GLY A 85 5.69 -3.72 -10.03
CA GLY A 85 5.16 -2.84 -11.08
C GLY A 85 5.19 -3.44 -12.48
N ASN A 86 5.46 -4.73 -12.65
CA ASN A 86 5.41 -5.41 -13.95
C ASN A 86 4.06 -5.18 -14.62
N VAL A 87 4.09 -4.68 -15.85
CA VAL A 87 2.88 -4.21 -16.55
C VAL A 87 1.84 -5.33 -16.72
N GLU A 88 2.28 -6.51 -17.15
CA GLU A 88 1.36 -7.63 -17.37
C GLU A 88 0.70 -8.08 -16.07
N PHE A 89 1.47 -8.15 -14.99
CA PHE A 89 0.97 -8.52 -13.67
C PHE A 89 -0.04 -7.49 -13.17
N GLN A 90 0.28 -6.20 -13.28
CA GLN A 90 -0.61 -5.13 -12.85
C GLN A 90 -1.90 -5.11 -13.65
N GLN A 91 -1.84 -5.33 -14.96
CA GLN A 91 -3.03 -5.40 -15.81
C GLN A 91 -3.91 -6.59 -15.44
N GLN A 92 -3.31 -7.74 -15.13
CA GLN A 92 -4.06 -8.91 -14.70
C GLN A 92 -4.81 -8.65 -13.40
N LEU A 93 -4.12 -8.07 -12.41
CA LEU A 93 -4.76 -7.72 -11.13
C LEU A 93 -5.86 -6.69 -11.31
N GLN A 94 -5.65 -5.70 -12.19
CA GLN A 94 -6.67 -4.70 -12.47
C GLN A 94 -7.93 -5.33 -13.05
N ARG A 95 -7.77 -6.28 -13.98
CA ARG A 95 -8.93 -7.00 -14.53
C ARG A 95 -9.69 -7.80 -13.48
N GLU A 96 -8.95 -8.49 -12.60
CA GLU A 96 -9.57 -9.25 -11.51
C GLU A 96 -10.29 -8.32 -10.55
N PHE A 97 -9.67 -7.22 -10.20
CA PHE A 97 -10.26 -6.22 -9.31
C PHE A 97 -11.54 -5.65 -9.93
N ASP A 98 -11.49 -5.22 -11.19
CA ASP A 98 -12.63 -4.61 -11.86
C ASP A 98 -13.82 -5.57 -11.95
N SER A 99 -13.55 -6.87 -12.11
CA SER A 99 -14.61 -7.87 -12.17
C SER A 99 -15.31 -8.09 -10.82
N ARG A 100 -14.60 -7.82 -9.72
CA ARG A 100 -15.13 -8.04 -8.37
C ARG A 100 -15.59 -6.74 -7.70
N PHE A 101 -15.14 -5.60 -8.20
CA PHE A 101 -15.51 -4.29 -7.67
C PHE A 101 -15.97 -3.38 -8.82
N PRO A 102 -17.22 -3.54 -9.27
CA PRO A 102 -17.73 -2.83 -10.46
C PRO A 102 -18.24 -1.43 -10.12
N HIS A 103 -17.53 -0.69 -9.28
CA HIS A 103 -17.91 0.67 -8.89
C HIS A 103 -16.85 1.66 -9.35
N PRO A 104 -17.24 2.90 -9.72
CA PRO A 104 -16.26 3.92 -10.09
C PRO A 104 -15.37 4.31 -8.92
N ILE A 105 -14.07 4.40 -9.17
CA ILE A 105 -13.11 4.98 -8.23
C ILE A 105 -12.23 5.97 -8.98
N THR A 106 -11.76 6.98 -8.25
CA THR A 106 -10.85 7.99 -8.79
C THR A 106 -9.56 7.98 -7.97
N LEU A 107 -8.43 7.90 -8.64
CA LEU A 107 -7.13 8.11 -7.98
C LEU A 107 -6.94 9.62 -7.82
N VAL A 108 -7.06 10.10 -6.58
CA VAL A 108 -6.99 11.53 -6.25
C VAL A 108 -5.56 12.01 -6.14
N ALA A 109 -4.69 11.19 -5.56
CA ALA A 109 -3.29 11.52 -5.37
C ALA A 109 -2.43 10.27 -5.31
N ALA A 110 -1.25 10.34 -5.91
CA ALA A 110 -0.21 9.31 -5.83
C ALA A 110 1.15 10.04 -5.79
N PRO A 111 1.46 10.73 -4.66
CA PRO A 111 2.60 11.66 -4.61
C PRO A 111 3.97 11.02 -4.84
N HIS A 112 4.05 9.70 -4.96
CA HIS A 112 5.32 8.97 -4.99
C HIS A 112 5.47 8.02 -6.16
N GLU A 113 4.82 8.31 -7.28
CA GLU A 113 5.02 7.51 -8.49
C GLU A 113 6.43 7.65 -9.05
N ASP A 114 7.09 8.80 -8.84
CA ASP A 114 8.51 8.92 -9.14
C ASP A 114 9.33 8.63 -7.89
N SER A 115 9.64 7.37 -7.73
CA SER A 115 10.31 6.81 -6.55
C SER A 115 11.70 7.37 -6.27
N ARG A 116 12.36 7.98 -7.25
CA ARG A 116 13.69 8.56 -7.05
C ARG A 116 13.66 9.77 -6.13
N PHE A 117 12.51 10.43 -6.04
CA PHE A 117 12.32 11.64 -5.24
C PHE A 117 11.19 11.48 -4.22
N GLY A 118 10.76 10.24 -4.01
CA GLY A 118 9.63 9.95 -3.17
C GLY A 118 9.91 10.03 -1.68
N ILE A 119 8.88 9.76 -0.91
CA ILE A 119 8.98 9.66 0.56
C ILE A 119 9.70 8.39 0.94
N HIS A 120 10.53 8.50 1.98
CA HIS A 120 11.21 7.35 2.57
C HIS A 120 11.01 7.35 4.07
N ARG A 121 10.87 6.16 4.65
CA ARG A 121 10.90 5.99 6.10
C ARG A 121 12.35 5.80 6.51
N VAL A 122 12.83 6.65 7.40
CA VAL A 122 14.23 6.61 7.85
C VAL A 122 14.38 6.15 9.29
N THR A 123 13.36 6.32 10.11
CA THR A 123 13.32 5.78 11.48
C THR A 123 11.93 5.24 11.78
N ARG A 124 11.88 4.32 12.75
CA ARG A 124 10.63 3.81 13.27
C ARG A 124 10.77 3.57 14.77
N PHE A 125 9.84 4.13 15.53
CA PHE A 125 9.72 3.85 16.94
C PHE A 125 8.38 3.18 17.16
N GLU A 126 8.39 1.90 17.47
CA GLU A 126 7.20 1.05 17.42
C GLU A 126 7.06 0.27 18.71
N ARG A 127 5.83 0.20 19.20
CA ARG A 127 5.53 -0.62 20.38
C ARG A 127 5.64 -2.10 19.99
N LYS A 128 6.32 -2.88 20.83
CA LYS A 128 6.41 -4.33 20.65
C LYS A 128 5.05 -4.96 20.88
N GLN A 129 4.74 -5.92 20.06
CA GLN A 129 3.49 -6.66 20.14
C GLN A 129 3.57 -7.76 21.20
#